data_22feb2bd8e9397005993b053f1445f6a
#
_entry.id   22feb2bd8e9397005993b053f1445f6a
#
_cell.length_a   1.000
_cell.length_b   1.000
_cell.length_c   1.000
_cell.angle_alpha   90.00
_cell.angle_beta   90.00
_cell.angle_gamma   90.00
#
_symmetry.space_group_name_H-M   'P 1'
#
loop_
_entity.id
_entity.type
_entity.pdbx_description
1 polymer ?
#
loop_
_entity_poly.entity_id
_entity_poly.type
_entity_poly.pdbx_seq_one_letter_code
_entity_poly.pdbx_strand_id
1 'polypeptide(L)'
;MLLQIFIFTTQYLQVTHSGILTVPFIAKNTVLETLDNIQTDMFKKAKKELDENVVRVETTDTNDAAWGEFCDALSKGKLIQAPYRNNPPCEDQIKELSSAGLDVEAGAPSMGAKGLCIPFAPKGELKETEKCCICPGCSAKPKAVTMFGRSY
;
A
#
# COMPACT_ATOMS: atom_id res chain seq x y z
N MET A 1 -11.32 -33.73 -6.25
CA MET A 1 -11.85 -32.36 -6.23
C MET A 1 -11.24 -31.42 -7.26
N LEU A 2 -10.03 -31.68 -7.71
CA LEU A 2 -9.36 -30.89 -8.78
C LEU A 2 -9.85 -31.21 -10.22
N LEU A 3 -10.40 -32.39 -10.45
CA LEU A 3 -10.86 -32.81 -11.79
C LEU A 3 -12.22 -32.17 -12.18
N GLN A 4 -13.05 -31.77 -11.21
CA GLN A 4 -14.34 -31.14 -11.48
C GLN A 4 -14.24 -29.67 -11.86
N ILE A 5 -13.19 -28.97 -11.42
CA ILE A 5 -12.96 -27.56 -11.78
C ILE A 5 -12.49 -27.43 -13.24
N PHE A 6 -11.75 -28.45 -13.74
CA PHE A 6 -11.26 -28.46 -15.13
C PHE A 6 -12.36 -28.69 -16.16
N ILE A 7 -13.41 -29.42 -15.80
CA ILE A 7 -14.55 -29.68 -16.69
C ILE A 7 -15.44 -28.45 -16.84
N PHE A 8 -15.52 -27.59 -15.84
CA PHE A 8 -16.34 -26.38 -15.90
C PHE A 8 -15.70 -25.26 -16.75
N THR A 9 -14.39 -25.16 -16.81
CA THR A 9 -13.70 -24.15 -17.62
C THR A 9 -13.61 -24.48 -19.10
N THR A 10 -13.67 -25.74 -19.47
CA THR A 10 -13.64 -26.18 -20.90
C THR A 10 -15.00 -26.13 -21.59
N GLN A 11 -16.10 -26.02 -20.87
CA GLN A 11 -17.44 -25.90 -21.47
C GLN A 11 -17.79 -24.51 -21.98
N TYR A 12 -16.98 -23.49 -21.71
CA TYR A 12 -17.31 -22.11 -22.03
C TYR A 12 -16.71 -21.59 -23.35
N LEU A 13 -15.82 -22.33 -23.99
CA LEU A 13 -15.19 -21.93 -25.24
C LEU A 13 -15.12 -23.13 -26.22
N GLN A 14 -16.21 -23.38 -26.91
CA GLN A 14 -16.16 -24.24 -28.09
C GLN A 14 -15.95 -23.36 -29.35
N VAL A 15 -14.73 -23.39 -29.88
CA VAL A 15 -14.45 -22.84 -31.20
C VAL A 15 -14.92 -23.86 -32.23
N THR A 16 -15.99 -23.58 -32.96
CA THR A 16 -16.39 -24.40 -34.09
C THR A 16 -15.55 -24.07 -35.32
N HIS A 17 -15.43 -25.03 -36.26
CA HIS A 17 -14.66 -24.87 -37.49
C HIS A 17 -15.09 -23.68 -38.38
N SER A 18 -16.23 -23.07 -38.10
CA SER A 18 -16.77 -21.88 -38.77
C SER A 18 -16.38 -20.56 -38.11
N GLY A 19 -15.57 -20.58 -37.05
CA GLY A 19 -15.14 -19.35 -36.36
C GLY A 19 -16.24 -18.66 -35.52
N ILE A 20 -17.41 -19.25 -35.39
CA ILE A 20 -18.50 -18.73 -34.56
C ILE A 20 -18.32 -19.25 -33.12
N LEU A 21 -18.06 -18.35 -32.20
CA LEU A 21 -18.08 -18.62 -30.77
C LEU A 21 -19.53 -18.84 -30.33
N THR A 22 -19.95 -20.08 -30.18
CA THR A 22 -21.21 -20.40 -29.50
C THR A 22 -20.94 -20.36 -27.99
N VAL A 23 -21.34 -19.28 -27.35
CA VAL A 23 -21.41 -19.24 -25.90
C VAL A 23 -22.66 -20.00 -25.49
N PRO A 24 -22.56 -21.08 -24.69
CA PRO A 24 -23.75 -21.73 -24.17
C PRO A 24 -24.62 -20.71 -23.46
N PHE A 25 -25.95 -20.86 -23.57
CA PHE A 25 -26.90 -19.99 -22.92
C PHE A 25 -26.66 -20.07 -21.38
N ILE A 26 -25.87 -19.16 -20.89
CA ILE A 26 -25.66 -18.99 -19.44
C ILE A 26 -26.85 -18.21 -18.94
N ALA A 27 -27.57 -18.76 -17.97
CA ALA A 27 -28.67 -18.05 -17.35
C ALA A 27 -28.16 -16.67 -16.85
N LYS A 28 -28.98 -15.64 -17.04
CA LYS A 28 -28.65 -14.25 -16.68
C LYS A 28 -28.03 -14.11 -15.28
N ASN A 29 -28.53 -14.91 -14.33
CA ASN A 29 -28.05 -14.93 -12.95
C ASN A 29 -26.60 -15.43 -12.85
N THR A 30 -26.21 -16.42 -13.64
CA THR A 30 -24.82 -16.95 -13.66
C THR A 30 -23.83 -15.93 -14.21
N VAL A 31 -24.25 -15.11 -15.18
CA VAL A 31 -23.39 -14.01 -15.70
C VAL A 31 -23.17 -12.95 -14.64
N LEU A 32 -24.23 -12.52 -13.95
CA LEU A 32 -24.14 -11.54 -12.87
C LEU A 32 -23.26 -12.05 -11.73
N GLU A 33 -23.49 -13.28 -11.30
CA GLU A 33 -22.68 -13.91 -10.26
C GLU A 33 -21.20 -14.02 -10.66
N THR A 34 -20.91 -14.34 -11.91
CA THR A 34 -19.54 -14.40 -12.43
C THR A 34 -18.88 -13.02 -12.40
N LEU A 35 -19.59 -11.97 -12.82
CA LEU A 35 -19.07 -10.60 -12.80
C LEU A 35 -18.80 -10.13 -11.36
N ASP A 36 -19.70 -10.40 -10.44
CA ASP A 36 -19.55 -10.06 -9.02
C ASP A 36 -18.36 -10.81 -8.40
N ASN A 37 -18.15 -12.07 -8.75
CA ASN A 37 -17.01 -12.85 -8.30
C ASN A 37 -15.69 -12.28 -8.87
N ILE A 38 -15.63 -11.91 -10.14
CA ILE A 38 -14.45 -11.29 -10.76
C ILE A 38 -14.13 -9.98 -10.03
N GLN A 39 -15.12 -9.11 -9.82
CA GLN A 39 -14.91 -7.85 -9.13
C GLN A 39 -14.42 -8.06 -7.69
N THR A 40 -15.02 -9.02 -6.99
CA THR A 40 -14.65 -9.38 -5.62
C THR A 40 -13.21 -9.90 -5.55
N ASP A 41 -12.82 -10.75 -6.47
CA ASP A 41 -11.46 -11.32 -6.52
C ASP A 41 -10.41 -10.27 -6.87
N MET A 42 -10.71 -9.37 -7.81
CA MET A 42 -9.84 -8.24 -8.13
C MET A 42 -9.64 -7.33 -6.92
N PHE A 43 -10.74 -7.01 -6.22
CA PHE A 43 -10.66 -6.19 -5.00
C PHE A 43 -9.86 -6.88 -3.90
N LYS A 44 -10.11 -8.17 -3.64
CA LYS A 44 -9.36 -8.94 -2.63
C LYS A 44 -7.87 -8.98 -2.94
N LYS A 45 -7.52 -9.18 -4.22
CA LYS A 45 -6.12 -9.20 -4.65
C LYS A 45 -5.46 -7.84 -4.43
N ALA A 46 -6.06 -6.76 -4.91
CA ALA A 46 -5.53 -5.41 -4.75
C ALA A 46 -5.41 -5.01 -3.26
N LYS A 47 -6.43 -5.35 -2.45
CA LYS A 47 -6.40 -5.10 -1.01
C LYS A 47 -5.28 -5.86 -0.32
N LYS A 48 -5.09 -7.13 -0.66
CA LYS A 48 -4.00 -7.96 -0.11
C LYS A 48 -2.64 -7.35 -0.45
N GLU A 49 -2.41 -6.98 -1.71
CA GLU A 49 -1.17 -6.34 -2.15
C GLU A 49 -0.92 -5.02 -1.41
N LEU A 50 -1.95 -4.21 -1.22
CA LEU A 50 -1.84 -2.98 -0.42
C LEU A 50 -1.49 -3.28 1.04
N ASP A 51 -2.21 -4.21 1.67
CA ASP A 51 -2.00 -4.57 3.08
C ASP A 51 -0.59 -5.14 3.34
N GLU A 52 -0.02 -5.88 2.39
CA GLU A 52 1.34 -6.41 2.46
C GLU A 52 2.41 -5.34 2.22
N ASN A 53 2.07 -4.27 1.52
CA ASN A 53 2.99 -3.18 1.19
C ASN A 53 2.90 -1.98 2.12
N VAL A 54 1.98 -1.96 3.06
CA VAL A 54 1.87 -0.92 4.09
C VAL A 54 2.48 -1.42 5.39
N VAL A 55 3.46 -0.69 5.91
CA VAL A 55 4.10 -0.93 7.21
C VAL A 55 3.64 0.13 8.20
N ARG A 56 3.29 -0.26 9.42
CA ARG A 56 3.02 0.67 10.53
C ARG A 56 4.28 0.78 11.38
N VAL A 57 4.81 1.96 11.48
CA VAL A 57 5.93 2.28 12.38
C VAL A 57 5.38 3.01 13.60
N GLU A 58 5.66 2.50 14.78
CA GLU A 58 5.28 3.10 16.06
C GLU A 58 6.47 3.84 16.64
N THR A 59 6.24 5.07 17.08
CA THR A 59 7.27 5.83 17.79
C THR A 59 7.22 5.47 19.28
N THR A 60 8.31 4.90 19.77
CA THR A 60 8.55 4.64 21.18
C THR A 60 9.39 5.75 21.80
N ASP A 61 9.89 5.57 23.02
CA ASP A 61 10.68 6.58 23.73
C ASP A 61 11.99 6.99 23.03
N THR A 62 12.53 6.15 22.16
CA THR A 62 13.68 6.46 21.32
C THR A 62 13.27 6.49 19.85
N ASN A 63 13.24 7.68 19.27
CA ASN A 63 12.88 7.86 17.85
C ASN A 63 13.89 7.22 16.88
N ASP A 64 15.11 6.89 17.33
CA ASP A 64 16.18 6.38 16.48
C ASP A 64 15.84 4.98 15.90
N ALA A 65 15.27 4.10 16.74
CA ALA A 65 14.86 2.77 16.26
C ALA A 65 13.70 2.87 15.26
N ALA A 66 12.70 3.71 15.53
CA ALA A 66 11.58 3.96 14.63
C ALA A 66 12.03 4.61 13.33
N TRP A 67 13.02 5.50 13.37
CA TRP A 67 13.63 6.10 12.18
C TRP A 67 14.35 5.05 11.32
N GLY A 68 15.11 4.13 11.94
CA GLY A 68 15.73 3.02 11.24
C GLY A 68 14.70 2.14 10.51
N GLU A 69 13.63 1.73 11.21
CA GLU A 69 12.55 0.93 10.62
C GLU A 69 11.87 1.66 9.46
N PHE A 70 11.63 2.97 9.60
CA PHE A 70 11.07 3.81 8.54
C PHE A 70 11.97 3.83 7.30
N CYS A 71 13.26 4.09 7.46
CA CYS A 71 14.20 4.13 6.34
C CYS A 71 14.34 2.76 5.66
N ASP A 72 14.36 1.69 6.44
CA ASP A 72 14.40 0.31 5.93
C ASP A 72 13.15 -0.05 5.11
N ALA A 73 11.97 0.30 5.61
CA ALA A 73 10.72 0.08 4.89
C ALA A 73 10.68 0.92 3.60
N LEU A 74 11.14 2.17 3.68
CA LEU A 74 11.22 3.07 2.54
C LEU A 74 12.17 2.57 1.45
N SER A 75 13.32 1.99 1.84
CA SER A 75 14.29 1.41 0.91
C SER A 75 13.75 0.19 0.18
N LYS A 76 12.81 -0.54 0.80
CA LYS A 76 12.09 -1.68 0.22
C LYS A 76 10.88 -1.26 -0.63
N GLY A 77 10.69 0.04 -0.88
CA GLY A 77 9.56 0.56 -1.66
C GLY A 77 8.20 0.41 -0.97
N LYS A 78 8.17 0.23 0.36
CA LYS A 78 6.93 0.12 1.12
C LYS A 78 6.30 1.48 1.37
N LEU A 79 4.99 1.50 1.57
CA LEU A 79 4.26 2.62 2.14
C LEU A 79 4.32 2.53 3.67
N ILE A 80 4.51 3.65 4.32
CA ILE A 80 4.72 3.67 5.77
C ILE A 80 3.64 4.52 6.43
N GLN A 81 3.00 3.96 7.42
CA GLN A 81 2.09 4.70 8.30
C GLN A 81 2.78 5.02 9.61
N ALA A 82 2.87 6.31 9.92
CA ALA A 82 3.57 6.77 11.11
C ALA A 82 2.85 7.94 11.79
N PRO A 83 3.04 8.09 13.12
CA PRO A 83 2.52 9.24 13.85
C PRO A 83 3.15 10.52 13.33
N TYR A 84 2.34 11.54 13.06
CA TYR A 84 2.83 12.79 12.49
C TYR A 84 2.05 13.99 13.03
N ARG A 85 2.74 15.09 13.31
CA ARG A 85 2.10 16.31 13.83
C ARG A 85 1.54 17.22 12.74
N ASN A 86 1.69 16.85 11.48
CA ASN A 86 1.22 17.60 10.32
C ASN A 86 1.77 19.05 10.30
N ASN A 87 3.10 19.17 10.23
CA ASN A 87 3.79 20.44 10.25
C ASN A 87 4.86 20.47 9.11
N PRO A 88 4.81 21.47 8.20
CA PRO A 88 5.72 21.56 7.07
C PRO A 88 7.21 21.44 7.42
N PRO A 89 7.76 22.14 8.43
CA PRO A 89 9.16 21.97 8.79
C PRO A 89 9.57 20.55 9.14
N CYS A 90 8.66 19.74 9.72
CA CYS A 90 8.94 18.34 9.99
C CYS A 90 8.92 17.50 8.73
N GLU A 91 8.07 17.84 7.77
CA GLU A 91 8.05 17.16 6.46
C GLU A 91 9.34 17.40 5.68
N ASP A 92 9.80 18.63 5.65
CA ASP A 92 11.07 19.00 5.01
C ASP A 92 12.24 18.24 5.65
N GLN A 93 12.27 18.15 6.98
CA GLN A 93 13.29 17.39 7.71
C GLN A 93 13.21 15.88 7.39
N ILE A 94 12.02 15.29 7.37
CA ILE A 94 11.83 13.87 7.00
C ILE A 94 12.35 13.64 5.57
N LYS A 95 12.00 14.53 4.65
CA LYS A 95 12.41 14.46 3.26
C LYS A 95 13.93 14.55 3.11
N GLU A 96 14.57 15.51 3.77
CA GLU A 96 16.00 15.71 3.75
C GLU A 96 16.76 14.51 4.34
N LEU A 97 16.40 14.09 5.55
CA LEU A 97 17.06 12.98 6.24
C LEU A 97 16.86 11.63 5.53
N SER A 98 15.69 11.40 4.93
CA SER A 98 15.40 10.15 4.21
C SER A 98 16.03 10.09 2.81
N SER A 99 16.47 11.22 2.27
CA SER A 99 17.26 11.30 1.04
C SER A 99 18.77 11.23 1.27
N ALA A 100 19.23 11.44 2.51
CA ALA A 100 20.64 11.38 2.85
C ALA A 100 21.21 9.96 2.61
N GLY A 101 22.34 9.88 1.92
CA GLY A 101 23.02 8.61 1.61
C GLY A 101 22.51 7.89 0.35
N LEU A 102 21.58 8.49 -0.40
CA LEU A 102 21.25 8.01 -1.72
C LEU A 102 22.18 8.68 -2.75
N ASP A 103 22.91 7.87 -3.50
CA ASP A 103 23.63 8.33 -4.68
C ASP A 103 22.60 8.72 -5.76
N VAL A 104 22.22 9.99 -5.74
CA VAL A 104 21.30 10.55 -6.74
C VAL A 104 22.13 11.19 -7.82
N GLU A 105 21.99 10.72 -9.06
CA GLU A 105 22.59 11.39 -10.22
C GLU A 105 22.13 12.85 -10.28
N ALA A 106 23.05 13.74 -10.64
CA ALA A 106 22.75 15.17 -10.73
C ALA A 106 21.55 15.43 -11.67
N GLY A 107 20.45 15.92 -11.10
CA GLY A 107 19.21 16.21 -11.85
C GLY A 107 18.09 15.20 -11.62
N ALA A 108 18.30 14.08 -10.92
CA ALA A 108 17.23 13.20 -10.52
C ALA A 108 16.36 13.83 -9.42
N PRO A 109 15.03 13.61 -9.42
CA PRO A 109 14.16 14.15 -8.39
C PRO A 109 14.57 13.61 -7.02
N SER A 110 14.50 14.48 -6.00
CA SER A 110 14.79 14.09 -4.60
C SER A 110 13.92 12.89 -4.20
N MET A 111 14.57 11.76 -3.95
CA MET A 111 13.91 10.52 -3.56
C MET A 111 13.60 10.43 -2.05
N GLY A 112 13.54 11.56 -1.37
CA GLY A 112 13.13 11.64 0.03
C GLY A 112 11.67 11.26 0.24
N ALA A 113 11.35 10.83 1.45
CA ALA A 113 9.97 10.52 1.83
C ALA A 113 9.08 11.76 1.83
N LYS A 114 7.84 11.60 1.36
CA LYS A 114 6.79 12.62 1.41
C LYS A 114 5.57 12.11 2.13
N GLY A 115 4.89 13.02 2.84
CA GLY A 115 3.55 12.76 3.35
C GLY A 115 2.56 12.68 2.18
N LEU A 116 1.85 11.57 2.07
CA LEU A 116 0.91 11.31 0.97
C LEU A 116 -0.52 11.63 1.37
N CYS A 117 -0.99 11.06 2.47
CA CYS A 117 -2.35 11.26 2.96
C CYS A 117 -2.49 10.83 4.43
N ILE A 118 -3.61 11.19 5.02
CA ILE A 118 -4.08 10.62 6.29
C ILE A 118 -5.08 9.52 5.90
N PRO A 119 -4.78 8.23 6.15
CA PRO A 119 -5.68 7.15 5.76
C PRO A 119 -6.97 7.17 6.58
N PHE A 120 -8.11 6.84 5.96
CA PHE A 120 -9.40 6.73 6.65
C PHE A 120 -9.43 5.58 7.67
N ALA A 121 -8.70 4.50 7.37
CA ALA A 121 -8.55 3.33 8.24
C ALA A 121 -7.06 3.01 8.39
N PRO A 122 -6.35 3.65 9.33
CA PRO A 122 -4.93 3.38 9.56
C PRO A 122 -4.74 1.97 10.16
N LYS A 123 -3.56 1.40 9.93
CA LYS A 123 -3.13 0.18 10.66
C LYS A 123 -2.79 0.55 12.10
N GLY A 124 -3.76 0.48 12.99
CA GLY A 124 -3.65 0.87 14.39
C GLY A 124 -3.98 2.34 14.66
N GLU A 125 -4.48 2.57 15.84
CA GLU A 125 -4.83 3.91 16.33
C GLU A 125 -3.59 4.64 16.85
N LEU A 126 -3.72 5.96 16.96
CA LEU A 126 -2.70 6.81 17.54
C LEU A 126 -2.70 6.62 19.05
N LYS A 127 -1.59 6.17 19.62
CA LYS A 127 -1.45 5.98 21.07
C LYS A 127 -1.05 7.32 21.74
N GLU A 128 -1.52 7.56 22.94
CA GLU A 128 -1.18 8.79 23.69
C GLU A 128 0.32 8.90 24.00
N THR A 129 1.01 7.78 24.08
CA THR A 129 2.45 7.69 24.33
C THR A 129 3.30 7.94 23.09
N GLU A 130 2.71 7.91 21.91
CA GLU A 130 3.46 8.15 20.67
C GLU A 130 3.88 9.61 20.55
N LYS A 131 5.12 9.80 20.12
CA LYS A 131 5.67 11.12 19.80
C LYS A 131 5.50 11.42 18.32
N CYS A 132 5.51 12.71 17.99
CA CYS A 132 5.53 13.10 16.61
C CYS A 132 6.79 12.58 15.97
N CYS A 133 6.56 12.06 14.81
CA CYS A 133 7.54 11.77 13.82
C CYS A 133 8.69 10.92 14.26
N ILE A 134 8.88 10.10 13.46
CA ILE A 134 10.02 9.35 13.10
C ILE A 134 11.27 10.23 12.98
N CYS A 135 11.15 11.54 12.72
CA CYS A 135 12.33 12.38 12.55
C CYS A 135 13.09 12.48 13.88
N PRO A 136 14.41 12.20 13.87
CA PRO A 136 15.24 12.32 15.06
C PRO A 136 15.09 13.70 15.72
N GLY A 137 14.94 13.70 17.04
CA GLY A 137 14.88 14.92 17.84
C GLY A 137 13.50 15.60 17.94
N CYS A 138 12.46 15.12 17.27
CA CYS A 138 11.11 15.67 17.45
C CYS A 138 10.36 14.97 18.59
N SER A 139 10.08 15.68 19.66
CA SER A 139 9.32 15.19 20.83
C SER A 139 7.88 15.71 20.90
N ALA A 140 7.40 16.37 19.84
CA ALA A 140 6.07 16.96 19.82
C ALA A 140 4.98 15.88 19.77
N LYS A 141 3.77 16.22 20.25
CA LYS A 141 2.61 15.32 20.19
C LYS A 141 2.12 15.18 18.74
N PRO A 142 1.91 13.94 18.24
CA PRO A 142 1.36 13.73 16.91
C PRO A 142 -0.11 14.12 16.83
N LYS A 143 -0.59 14.49 15.63
CA LYS A 143 -2.00 14.82 15.39
C LYS A 143 -2.74 13.70 14.69
N ALA A 144 -2.05 12.93 13.84
CA ALA A 144 -2.64 11.87 13.07
C ALA A 144 -1.60 10.82 12.68
N VAL A 145 -2.07 9.65 12.28
CA VAL A 145 -1.27 8.67 11.56
C VAL A 145 -1.28 9.08 10.10
N THR A 146 -0.11 9.34 9.54
CA THR A 146 0.06 9.79 8.16
C THR A 146 0.78 8.73 7.35
N MET A 147 0.39 8.58 6.10
CA MET A 147 1.04 7.69 5.16
C MET A 147 2.18 8.42 4.45
N PHE A 148 3.34 7.80 4.43
CA PHE A 148 4.54 8.27 3.75
C PHE A 148 4.97 7.29 2.67
N GLY A 149 5.64 7.82 1.65
CA GLY A 149 6.23 7.03 0.59
C GLY A 149 7.25 7.85 -0.19
N ARG A 150 8.00 7.20 -1.06
CA ARG A 150 8.82 7.89 -2.06
C ARG A 150 7.95 8.28 -3.23
N SER A 151 8.08 9.52 -3.71
CA SER A 151 7.50 9.94 -4.98
C SER A 151 8.61 9.89 -6.03
N TYR A 152 8.34 9.16 -7.07
CA TYR A 152 9.16 9.08 -8.28
C TYR A 152 8.91 10.29 -9.16
#